data_00cd2de3d1a11d1a0b78470a01074f5e
#
_entry.id   00cd2de3d1a11d1a0b78470a01074f5e
#
_cell.length_a   1.000
_cell.length_b   1.000
_cell.length_c   1.000
_cell.angle_alpha   90.00
_cell.angle_beta   90.00
_cell.angle_gamma   90.00
#
_symmetry.space_group_name_H-M   'P 1'
#
loop_
_entity.id
_entity.type
_entity.pdbx_description
1 polymer ?
#
loop_
_entity_poly.entity_id
_entity_poly.type
_entity_poly.pdbx_seq_one_letter_code
_entity_poly.pdbx_strand_id
1 'polypeptide(L)'
;FDCTDNVEWAGRQPQERLMEWYRRMDIVLMPSRSEGFGLTAIEAMANGCVVVASRTGGLPEVVQDGEVGLLHKVGSIDDMANKIISLIATPELLQKYSSEAIRYVRRYSFERYSQLFNDLYKRLITTKR
;
A
#
# COMPACT_ATOMS: atom_id res chain seq x y z
N PHE A 1 -17.21 -21.51 8.95
CA PHE A 1 -16.42 -21.83 7.74
C PHE A 1 -15.00 -22.14 8.19
N ASP A 2 -14.57 -23.39 8.03
CA ASP A 2 -13.18 -23.78 8.20
C ASP A 2 -12.48 -23.56 6.86
N CYS A 3 -11.58 -22.55 6.79
CA CYS A 3 -10.81 -22.19 5.60
C CYS A 3 -9.32 -22.48 5.78
N THR A 4 -8.96 -23.30 6.79
CA THR A 4 -7.56 -23.55 7.16
C THR A 4 -6.73 -24.13 6.02
N ASP A 5 -7.32 -24.92 5.14
CA ASP A 5 -6.65 -25.54 3.99
C ASP A 5 -6.20 -24.52 2.92
N ASN A 6 -6.74 -23.30 2.96
CA ASN A 6 -6.42 -22.22 2.01
C ASN A 6 -5.59 -21.09 2.65
N VAL A 7 -5.08 -21.30 3.87
CA VAL A 7 -4.31 -20.30 4.61
C VAL A 7 -2.92 -20.82 4.92
N GLU A 8 -1.91 -20.07 4.49
CA GLU A 8 -0.51 -20.31 4.85
C GLU A 8 -0.05 -19.28 5.89
N TRP A 9 0.43 -19.74 7.02
CA TRP A 9 1.01 -18.90 8.07
C TRP A 9 2.51 -18.77 7.86
N ALA A 10 2.94 -17.75 7.11
CA ALA A 10 4.35 -17.54 6.77
C ALA A 10 5.21 -17.01 7.94
N GLY A 11 4.59 -16.50 9.01
CA GLY A 11 5.28 -15.88 10.13
C GLY A 11 6.10 -14.65 9.73
N ARG A 12 7.07 -14.27 10.58
CA ARG A 12 7.96 -13.13 10.29
C ARG A 12 8.93 -13.50 9.18
N GLN A 13 8.99 -12.67 8.14
CA GLN A 13 9.87 -12.87 7.00
C GLN A 13 10.94 -11.76 6.92
N PRO A 14 12.17 -12.07 6.47
CA PRO A 14 13.18 -11.05 6.16
C PRO A 14 12.76 -10.26 4.91
N GLN A 15 13.35 -9.05 4.77
CA GLN A 15 12.97 -8.09 3.73
C GLN A 15 13.06 -8.66 2.31
N GLU A 16 14.12 -9.42 2.01
CA GLU A 16 14.31 -10.04 0.69
C GLU A 16 13.16 -10.99 0.35
N ARG A 17 12.71 -11.80 1.33
CA ARG A 17 11.57 -12.70 1.14
C ARG A 17 10.24 -11.97 1.00
N LEU A 18 10.05 -10.84 1.71
CA LEU A 18 8.85 -10.03 1.55
C LEU A 18 8.69 -9.52 0.12
N MET A 19 9.78 -9.13 -0.54
CA MET A 19 9.75 -8.70 -1.95
C MET A 19 9.32 -9.84 -2.89
N GLU A 20 9.75 -11.08 -2.61
CA GLU A 20 9.31 -12.26 -3.38
C GLU A 20 7.82 -12.54 -3.19
N TRP A 21 7.33 -12.39 -1.95
CA TRP A 21 5.90 -12.53 -1.65
C TRP A 21 5.07 -11.48 -2.38
N TYR A 22 5.44 -10.19 -2.29
CA TYR A 22 4.71 -9.13 -2.99
C TYR A 22 4.60 -9.38 -4.50
N ARG A 23 5.65 -9.88 -5.15
CA ARG A 23 5.62 -10.20 -6.60
C ARG A 23 4.67 -11.34 -6.98
N ARG A 24 4.24 -12.14 -6.02
CA ARG A 24 3.34 -13.29 -6.20
C ARG A 24 1.91 -13.00 -5.77
N MET A 25 1.68 -11.88 -5.08
CA MET A 25 0.37 -11.50 -4.57
C MET A 25 -0.28 -10.47 -5.48
N ASP A 26 -1.58 -10.63 -5.70
CA ASP A 26 -2.40 -9.64 -6.39
C ASP A 26 -2.93 -8.58 -5.42
N ILE A 27 -3.30 -8.99 -4.22
CA ILE A 27 -3.93 -8.13 -3.20
C ILE A 27 -3.18 -8.28 -1.88
N VAL A 28 -2.89 -7.14 -1.25
CA VAL A 28 -2.34 -7.08 0.12
C VAL A 28 -3.37 -6.44 1.05
N LEU A 29 -3.66 -7.12 2.16
CA LEU A 29 -4.62 -6.66 3.16
C LEU A 29 -3.90 -6.04 4.35
N MET A 30 -4.32 -4.84 4.73
CA MET A 30 -3.81 -4.14 5.91
C MET A 30 -4.96 -3.75 6.86
N PRO A 31 -5.48 -4.73 7.66
CA PRO A 31 -6.60 -4.49 8.58
C PRO A 31 -6.13 -3.84 9.90
N SER A 32 -5.24 -2.87 9.80
CA SER A 32 -4.62 -2.20 10.94
C SER A 32 -5.65 -1.39 11.75
N ARG A 33 -5.54 -1.42 13.07
CA ARG A 33 -6.31 -0.52 13.95
C ARG A 33 -5.60 0.82 14.12
N SER A 34 -4.28 0.83 13.97
CA SER A 34 -3.43 2.02 14.00
C SER A 34 -2.24 1.78 13.08
N GLU A 35 -1.87 2.80 12.31
CA GLU A 35 -0.73 2.75 11.40
C GLU A 35 -0.05 4.12 11.39
N GLY A 36 1.29 4.13 11.42
CA GLY A 36 2.05 5.37 11.37
C GLY A 36 1.98 6.00 9.99
N PHE A 37 2.73 5.45 9.05
CA PHE A 37 2.86 5.98 7.69
C PHE A 37 2.35 5.03 6.61
N GLY A 38 2.54 3.72 6.78
CA GLY A 38 2.12 2.72 5.80
C GLY A 38 3.20 2.33 4.80
N LEU A 39 4.46 2.18 5.24
CA LEU A 39 5.56 1.72 4.37
C LEU A 39 5.26 0.39 3.71
N THR A 40 4.62 -0.54 4.42
CA THR A 40 4.16 -1.83 3.88
C THR A 40 3.24 -1.65 2.68
N ALA A 41 2.34 -0.65 2.72
CA ALA A 41 1.48 -0.35 1.57
C ALA A 41 2.31 0.13 0.37
N ILE A 42 3.27 1.03 0.59
CA ILE A 42 4.15 1.54 -0.47
C ILE A 42 4.96 0.40 -1.09
N GLU A 43 5.53 -0.49 -0.27
CA GLU A 43 6.29 -1.64 -0.74
C GLU A 43 5.43 -2.61 -1.58
N ALA A 44 4.24 -2.93 -1.10
CA ALA A 44 3.29 -3.77 -1.83
C ALA A 44 2.90 -3.16 -3.18
N MET A 45 2.51 -1.88 -3.18
CA MET A 45 2.12 -1.13 -4.38
C MET A 45 3.27 -1.00 -5.38
N ALA A 46 4.51 -0.82 -4.90
CA ALA A 46 5.70 -0.77 -5.76
C ALA A 46 5.96 -2.09 -6.49
N ASN A 47 5.50 -3.21 -5.94
CA ASN A 47 5.58 -4.54 -6.55
C ASN A 47 4.31 -4.96 -7.31
N GLY A 48 3.36 -4.04 -7.49
CA GLY A 48 2.16 -4.25 -8.30
C GLY A 48 0.97 -4.84 -7.55
N CYS A 49 1.06 -5.01 -6.22
CA CYS A 49 -0.09 -5.43 -5.43
C CYS A 49 -1.12 -4.30 -5.32
N VAL A 50 -2.40 -4.65 -5.35
CA VAL A 50 -3.48 -3.75 -4.95
C VAL A 50 -3.65 -3.82 -3.44
N VAL A 51 -3.60 -2.68 -2.77
CA VAL A 51 -3.73 -2.63 -1.30
C VAL A 51 -5.17 -2.36 -0.91
N VAL A 52 -5.70 -3.22 -0.02
CA VAL A 52 -6.98 -2.99 0.68
C VAL A 52 -6.65 -2.73 2.16
N ALA A 53 -6.77 -1.49 2.59
CA ALA A 53 -6.29 -1.05 3.89
C ALA A 53 -7.38 -0.41 4.76
N SER A 54 -7.17 -0.42 6.07
CA SER A 54 -8.01 0.31 7.01
C SER A 54 -7.85 1.83 6.82
N ARG A 55 -8.93 2.58 6.94
CA ARG A 55 -8.92 4.05 6.91
C ARG A 55 -8.42 4.59 8.26
N THR A 56 -7.12 4.47 8.52
CA THR A 56 -6.49 4.89 9.79
C THR A 56 -5.05 5.38 9.59
N GLY A 57 -4.59 6.28 10.45
CA GLY A 57 -3.23 6.83 10.44
C GLY A 57 -2.84 7.40 9.08
N GLY A 58 -1.64 7.08 8.61
CA GLY A 58 -1.12 7.52 7.31
C GLY A 58 -1.65 6.74 6.10
N LEU A 59 -2.39 5.64 6.29
CA LEU A 59 -2.88 4.83 5.17
C LEU A 59 -3.74 5.61 4.16
N PRO A 60 -4.64 6.55 4.55
CA PRO A 60 -5.41 7.34 3.58
C PRO A 60 -4.55 8.28 2.71
N GLU A 61 -3.36 8.66 3.17
CA GLU A 61 -2.43 9.47 2.38
C GLU A 61 -1.66 8.63 1.36
N VAL A 62 -1.39 7.38 1.69
CA VAL A 62 -0.65 6.43 0.85
C VAL A 62 -1.58 5.70 -0.10
N VAL A 63 -2.71 5.19 0.39
CA VAL A 63 -3.71 4.46 -0.39
C VAL A 63 -4.85 5.40 -0.73
N GLN A 64 -4.80 6.04 -1.90
CA GLN A 64 -5.89 6.88 -2.39
C GLN A 64 -7.07 6.00 -2.81
N ASP A 65 -8.12 6.07 -2.00
CA ASP A 65 -9.30 5.21 -2.09
C ASP A 65 -10.00 5.33 -3.46
N GLY A 66 -10.13 4.21 -4.16
CA GLY A 66 -10.73 4.17 -5.48
C GLY A 66 -9.86 4.64 -6.64
N GLU A 67 -8.60 5.01 -6.39
CA GLU A 67 -7.63 5.42 -7.41
C GLU A 67 -6.48 4.43 -7.56
N VAL A 68 -5.80 4.10 -6.44
CA VAL A 68 -4.63 3.23 -6.44
C VAL A 68 -4.77 2.02 -5.51
N GLY A 69 -5.89 1.90 -4.83
CA GLY A 69 -6.25 0.85 -3.91
C GLY A 69 -7.59 1.14 -3.26
N LEU A 70 -7.95 0.42 -2.23
CA LEU A 70 -9.23 0.58 -1.53
C LEU A 70 -9.02 0.74 -0.03
N LEU A 71 -9.83 1.60 0.57
CA LEU A 71 -9.87 1.79 2.02
C LEU A 71 -11.19 1.26 2.58
N HIS A 72 -11.10 0.51 3.67
CA HIS A 72 -12.25 0.04 4.42
C HIS A 72 -12.33 0.68 5.81
N LYS A 73 -13.52 0.63 6.41
CA LYS A 73 -13.76 1.11 7.78
C LYS A 73 -12.98 0.26 8.77
N VAL A 74 -12.28 0.91 9.72
CA VAL A 74 -11.53 0.23 10.77
C VAL A 74 -12.41 -0.76 11.54
N GLY A 75 -11.95 -2.00 11.63
CA GLY A 75 -12.64 -3.08 12.35
C GLY A 75 -13.88 -3.65 11.64
N SER A 76 -14.23 -3.17 10.44
CA SER A 76 -15.36 -3.72 9.68
C SER A 76 -14.88 -4.85 8.76
N ILE A 77 -15.18 -6.08 9.16
CA ILE A 77 -14.90 -7.29 8.35
C ILE A 77 -15.71 -7.28 7.06
N ASP A 78 -16.99 -6.91 7.14
CA ASP A 78 -17.87 -6.90 5.99
C ASP A 78 -17.44 -5.89 4.93
N ASP A 79 -17.04 -4.68 5.34
CA ASP A 79 -16.55 -3.67 4.40
C ASP A 79 -15.26 -4.11 3.72
N MET A 80 -14.31 -4.68 4.49
CA MET A 80 -13.09 -5.26 3.94
C MET A 80 -13.39 -6.39 2.95
N ALA A 81 -14.26 -7.35 3.32
CA ALA A 81 -14.62 -8.47 2.47
C ALA A 81 -15.27 -7.99 1.16
N ASN A 82 -16.20 -7.02 1.23
CA ASN A 82 -16.85 -6.46 0.04
C ASN A 82 -15.84 -5.79 -0.91
N LYS A 83 -14.83 -5.09 -0.38
CA LYS A 83 -13.75 -4.50 -1.18
C LYS A 83 -12.93 -5.57 -1.90
N ILE A 84 -12.58 -6.65 -1.20
CA ILE A 84 -11.82 -7.78 -1.79
C ILE A 84 -12.66 -8.47 -2.89
N ILE A 85 -13.93 -8.77 -2.60
CA ILE A 85 -14.84 -9.41 -3.55
C ILE A 85 -14.97 -8.56 -4.82
N SER A 86 -15.09 -7.24 -4.68
CA SER A 86 -15.21 -6.34 -5.83
C SER A 86 -13.98 -6.38 -6.75
N LEU A 87 -12.78 -6.52 -6.19
CA LEU A 87 -11.53 -6.66 -6.96
C LEU A 87 -11.45 -8.02 -7.65
N ILE A 88 -11.80 -9.10 -6.95
CA ILE A 88 -11.78 -10.46 -7.51
C ILE A 88 -12.81 -10.61 -8.64
N ALA A 89 -13.98 -10.00 -8.46
CA ALA A 89 -15.06 -10.04 -9.44
C ALA A 89 -14.81 -9.18 -10.69
N THR A 90 -13.84 -8.27 -10.65
CA THR A 90 -13.55 -7.32 -11.74
C THR A 90 -12.05 -7.25 -12.01
N PRO A 91 -11.48 -8.22 -12.77
CA PRO A 91 -10.04 -8.28 -13.06
C PRO A 91 -9.48 -7.00 -13.70
N GLU A 92 -10.28 -6.31 -14.51
CA GLU A 92 -9.91 -5.04 -15.15
C GLU A 92 -9.67 -3.95 -14.11
N LEU A 93 -10.48 -3.93 -13.04
CA LEU A 93 -10.31 -3.00 -11.93
C LEU A 93 -9.05 -3.29 -11.13
N LEU A 94 -8.78 -4.57 -10.87
CA LEU A 94 -7.56 -5.02 -10.21
C LEU A 94 -6.33 -4.58 -11.00
N GLN A 95 -6.30 -4.84 -12.31
CA GLN A 95 -5.21 -4.44 -13.19
C GLN A 95 -5.03 -2.92 -13.27
N LYS A 96 -6.13 -2.18 -13.33
CA LYS A 96 -6.11 -0.71 -13.30
C LYS A 96 -5.44 -0.20 -12.02
N TYR A 97 -5.90 -0.65 -10.85
CA TYR A 97 -5.33 -0.18 -9.58
C TYR A 97 -3.87 -0.59 -9.42
N SER A 98 -3.48 -1.81 -9.82
CA SER A 98 -2.09 -2.25 -9.84
C SER A 98 -1.21 -1.30 -10.66
N SER A 99 -1.62 -0.99 -11.88
CA SER A 99 -0.87 -0.11 -12.77
C SER A 99 -0.77 1.33 -12.24
N GLU A 100 -1.85 1.87 -11.70
CA GLU A 100 -1.86 3.21 -11.10
C GLU A 100 -1.05 3.26 -9.81
N ALA A 101 -1.11 2.21 -8.97
CA ALA A 101 -0.33 2.09 -7.75
C ALA A 101 1.18 2.17 -8.02
N ILE A 102 1.68 1.41 -9.00
CA ILE A 102 3.10 1.44 -9.41
C ILE A 102 3.54 2.85 -9.81
N ARG A 103 2.72 3.57 -10.56
CA ARG A 103 3.02 4.95 -10.97
C ARG A 103 2.99 5.90 -9.77
N TYR A 104 1.98 5.75 -8.94
CA TYR A 104 1.75 6.62 -7.79
C TYR A 104 2.87 6.55 -6.76
N VAL A 105 3.38 5.36 -6.43
CA VAL A 105 4.40 5.19 -5.38
C VAL A 105 5.77 5.73 -5.74
N ARG A 106 6.04 6.04 -7.01
CA ARG A 106 7.29 6.68 -7.44
C ARG A 106 7.57 8.00 -6.72
N ARG A 107 6.52 8.67 -6.23
CA ARG A 107 6.65 9.89 -5.42
C ARG A 107 7.35 9.67 -4.07
N TYR A 108 7.38 8.43 -3.60
CA TYR A 108 8.04 8.01 -2.36
C TYR A 108 9.44 7.42 -2.61
N SER A 109 9.99 7.58 -3.82
CA SER A 109 11.34 7.08 -4.12
C SER A 109 12.41 7.87 -3.36
N PHE A 110 13.53 7.21 -3.07
CA PHE A 110 14.68 7.82 -2.40
C PHE A 110 15.21 9.03 -3.16
N GLU A 111 15.28 8.94 -4.49
CA GLU A 111 15.73 10.03 -5.36
C GLU A 111 14.84 11.27 -5.20
N ARG A 112 13.53 11.08 -5.16
CA ARG A 112 12.58 12.17 -4.99
C ARG A 112 12.73 12.84 -3.62
N TYR A 113 12.85 12.04 -2.57
CA TYR A 113 13.11 12.54 -1.21
C TYR A 113 14.42 13.32 -1.14
N SER A 114 15.51 12.76 -1.68
CA SER A 114 16.81 13.42 -1.70
C SER A 114 16.78 14.80 -2.40
N GLN A 115 16.08 14.89 -3.53
CA GLN A 115 15.86 16.15 -4.22
C GLN A 115 15.11 17.18 -3.36
N LEU A 116 13.98 16.77 -2.76
CA LEU A 116 13.17 17.65 -1.91
C LEU A 116 13.96 18.18 -0.71
N PHE A 117 14.75 17.33 -0.05
CA PHE A 117 15.61 17.75 1.06
C PHE A 117 16.70 18.70 0.60
N ASN A 118 17.38 18.41 -0.50
CA ASN A 118 18.40 19.31 -1.06
C ASN A 118 17.84 20.69 -1.39
N ASP A 119 16.66 20.75 -1.99
CA ASP A 119 16.00 22.00 -2.32
C ASP A 119 15.59 22.78 -1.07
N LEU A 120 15.09 22.08 -0.06
CA LEU A 120 14.76 22.67 1.24
C LEU A 120 15.99 23.28 1.91
N TYR A 121 17.09 22.53 1.98
CA TYR A 121 18.35 23.04 2.56
C TYR A 121 18.90 24.25 1.80
N LYS A 122 18.90 24.22 0.48
CA LYS A 122 19.31 25.37 -0.34
C LYS A 122 18.50 26.64 -0.02
N ARG A 123 17.17 26.50 0.06
CA ARG A 123 16.27 27.62 0.42
C ARG A 123 16.59 28.18 1.81
N LEU A 124 16.75 27.31 2.82
CA LEU A 124 17.04 27.74 4.19
C LEU A 124 18.39 28.45 4.31
N ILE A 125 19.42 28.02 3.59
CA ILE A 125 20.73 28.66 3.58
C ILE A 125 20.67 30.02 2.88
N THR A 126 19.91 30.15 1.80
CA THR A 126 19.79 31.40 1.03
C THR A 126 18.96 32.45 1.77
N THR A 127 18.01 32.05 2.59
CA THR A 127 17.11 32.97 3.34
C THR A 127 17.79 33.55 4.61
N LYS A 128 18.95 33.01 5.03
CA LYS A 128 19.71 33.49 6.20
C LYS A 128 20.78 34.56 5.87
N ARG A 129 20.76 35.12 4.68
CA ARG A 129 21.61 36.28 4.30
C ARG A 129 20.73 37.54 4.10
#